data_6e240b34748a46bce0d4de6a55033b32
#
_entry.id   6e240b34748a46bce0d4de6a55033b32
#
_cell.length_a   1.000
_cell.length_b   1.000
_cell.length_c   1.000
_cell.angle_alpha   90.00
_cell.angle_beta   90.00
_cell.angle_gamma   90.00
#
_symmetry.space_group_name_H-M   'P 1'
#
loop_
_entity.id
_entity.type
_entity.pdbx_description
1 polymer ?
#
loop_
_entity_poly.entity_id
_entity_poly.type
_entity_poly.pdbx_seq_one_letter_code
_entity_poly.pdbx_strand_id
1 'polypeptide(L)'
;MTDATWLSKRLANLRTSRQRTGDLGEEQALHYLESKGCQLLQRSFVCKGGEIDLIMRDGNSLVFVEVRKRATAAFGGAAASITPTKQKRMTLAAQVYLQSLSPLPACRFDAVLIEAEQISWLKNVITA
;
A
#
# COMPACT_ATOMS: atom_id res chain seq x y z
N MET A 1 -28.06 -17.14 5.85
CA MET A 1 -26.63 -17.29 5.69
C MET A 1 -25.91 -16.23 6.48
N THR A 2 -25.16 -16.66 7.43
CA THR A 2 -24.41 -15.74 8.26
C THR A 2 -23.27 -15.16 7.44
N ASP A 3 -23.35 -13.90 7.28
CA ASP A 3 -22.40 -13.20 6.48
C ASP A 3 -21.20 -12.84 7.34
N ALA A 4 -20.06 -13.48 7.08
CA ALA A 4 -18.80 -13.17 7.76
C ALA A 4 -18.38 -11.71 7.54
N THR A 5 -18.86 -11.07 6.48
CA THR A 5 -18.60 -9.66 6.22
C THR A 5 -19.21 -8.75 7.28
N TRP A 6 -20.34 -9.13 7.87
CA TRP A 6 -20.95 -8.36 8.95
C TRP A 6 -20.03 -8.25 10.16
N LEU A 7 -19.45 -9.39 10.56
CA LEU A 7 -18.53 -9.42 11.69
C LEU A 7 -17.25 -8.64 11.38
N SER A 8 -16.71 -8.78 10.18
CA SER A 8 -15.53 -8.04 9.73
C SER A 8 -15.77 -6.54 9.76
N LYS A 9 -16.93 -6.08 9.31
CA LYS A 9 -17.28 -4.66 9.36
C LYS A 9 -17.39 -4.15 10.79
N ARG A 10 -17.94 -4.95 11.68
CA ARG A 10 -18.06 -4.57 13.09
C ARG A 10 -16.70 -4.50 13.76
N LEU A 11 -15.84 -5.46 13.49
CA LEU A 11 -14.46 -5.45 14.02
C LEU A 11 -13.67 -4.27 13.46
N ALA A 12 -13.91 -3.88 12.21
CA ALA A 12 -13.27 -2.73 11.62
C ALA A 12 -13.61 -1.43 12.35
N ASN A 13 -14.84 -1.33 12.90
CA ASN A 13 -15.23 -0.15 13.65
C ASN A 13 -14.56 -0.03 15.02
N LEU A 14 -13.87 -1.08 15.47
CA LEU A 14 -13.15 -1.08 16.74
C LEU A 14 -11.67 -0.71 16.56
N ARG A 15 -11.29 -0.19 15.40
CA ARG A 15 -9.91 0.18 15.11
C ARG A 15 -9.43 1.31 16.02
N THR A 16 -8.14 1.27 16.36
CA THR A 16 -7.50 2.33 17.12
C THR A 16 -7.41 3.62 16.29
N SER A 17 -7.18 4.75 16.94
CA SER A 17 -6.99 6.02 16.23
C SER A 17 -5.83 5.94 15.24
N ARG A 18 -4.78 5.18 15.56
CA ARG A 18 -3.62 5.00 14.69
C ARG A 18 -4.00 4.23 13.44
N GLN A 19 -4.81 3.17 13.59
CA GLN A 19 -5.31 2.40 12.45
C GLN A 19 -6.22 3.23 11.56
N ARG A 20 -7.08 4.05 12.15
CA ARG A 20 -7.95 4.94 11.39
C ARG A 20 -7.18 5.97 10.59
N THR A 21 -6.10 6.52 11.16
CA THR A 21 -5.23 7.45 10.44
C THR A 21 -4.56 6.75 9.26
N GLY A 22 -4.11 5.52 9.44
CA GLY A 22 -3.56 4.71 8.36
C GLY A 22 -4.55 4.46 7.25
N ASP A 23 -5.80 4.12 7.60
CA ASP A 23 -6.86 3.90 6.63
C ASP A 23 -7.19 5.16 5.83
N LEU A 24 -7.22 6.32 6.48
CA LEU A 24 -7.42 7.60 5.80
C LEU A 24 -6.27 7.91 4.85
N GLY A 25 -5.06 7.59 5.25
CA GLY A 25 -3.88 7.73 4.39
C GLY A 25 -3.98 6.86 3.14
N GLU A 26 -4.39 5.60 3.31
CA GLU A 26 -4.59 4.70 2.18
C GLU A 26 -5.67 5.22 1.23
N GLU A 27 -6.75 5.73 1.77
CA GLU A 27 -7.83 6.29 0.96
C GLU A 27 -7.34 7.50 0.15
N GLN A 28 -6.61 8.41 0.79
CA GLN A 28 -6.04 9.58 0.11
C GLN A 28 -5.05 9.16 -0.98
N ALA A 29 -4.19 8.18 -0.69
CA ALA A 29 -3.23 7.67 -1.65
C ALA A 29 -3.94 7.03 -2.84
N LEU A 30 -4.97 6.25 -2.60
CA LEU A 30 -5.76 5.61 -3.65
C LEU A 30 -6.36 6.64 -4.59
N HIS A 31 -7.04 7.65 -4.04
CA HIS A 31 -7.63 8.72 -4.85
C HIS A 31 -6.58 9.47 -5.66
N TYR A 32 -5.44 9.75 -5.05
CA TYR A 32 -4.34 10.41 -5.72
C TYR A 32 -3.84 9.59 -6.91
N LEU A 33 -3.57 8.30 -6.68
CA LEU A 33 -3.06 7.41 -7.74
C LEU A 33 -4.08 7.24 -8.86
N GLU A 34 -5.36 7.12 -8.51
CA GLU A 34 -6.43 7.04 -9.51
C GLU A 34 -6.50 8.31 -10.35
N SER A 35 -6.29 9.48 -9.73
CA SER A 35 -6.27 10.75 -10.47
C SER A 35 -5.11 10.83 -11.45
N LYS A 36 -4.06 10.04 -11.25
CA LYS A 36 -2.90 9.93 -12.13
C LYS A 36 -3.01 8.80 -13.16
N GLY A 37 -4.15 8.14 -13.22
CA GLY A 37 -4.43 7.12 -14.21
C GLY A 37 -4.17 5.69 -13.77
N CYS A 38 -3.80 5.46 -12.52
CA CYS A 38 -3.63 4.11 -12.01
C CYS A 38 -4.97 3.45 -11.71
N GLN A 39 -5.05 2.14 -11.88
CA GLN A 39 -6.24 1.35 -11.54
C GLN A 39 -5.97 0.53 -10.30
N LEU A 40 -6.93 0.50 -9.37
CA LEU A 40 -6.85 -0.34 -8.19
C LEU A 40 -7.12 -1.80 -8.56
N LEU A 41 -6.24 -2.69 -8.12
CA LEU A 41 -6.42 -4.13 -8.26
C LEU A 41 -6.80 -4.77 -6.92
N GLN A 42 -6.13 -4.37 -5.85
CA GLN A 42 -6.42 -4.90 -4.52
C GLN A 42 -5.94 -3.96 -3.43
N ARG A 43 -6.70 -3.91 -2.33
CA ARG A 43 -6.32 -3.18 -1.12
C ARG A 43 -5.93 -4.17 -0.05
N SER A 44 -4.98 -3.76 0.79
CA SER A 44 -4.62 -4.49 2.01
C SER A 44 -4.35 -5.97 1.76
N PHE A 45 -3.42 -6.25 0.84
CA PHE A 45 -3.01 -7.63 0.59
C PHE A 45 -2.10 -8.10 1.73
N VAL A 46 -2.52 -9.15 2.42
CA VAL A 46 -1.80 -9.70 3.57
C VAL A 46 -1.52 -11.16 3.34
N CYS A 47 -0.31 -11.59 3.64
CA CYS A 47 0.08 -12.99 3.64
C CYS A 47 0.96 -13.26 4.85
N LYS A 48 1.35 -14.52 5.06
CA LYS A 48 2.24 -14.84 6.17
C LYS A 48 3.59 -14.15 5.95
N GLY A 49 3.93 -13.24 6.85
CA GLY A 49 5.20 -12.54 6.83
C GLY A 49 5.27 -11.31 5.93
N GLY A 50 4.16 -10.92 5.29
CA GLY A 50 4.19 -9.77 4.41
C GLY A 50 2.85 -9.07 4.25
N GLU A 51 2.91 -7.81 3.78
CA GLU A 51 1.70 -7.04 3.49
C GLU A 51 2.01 -5.93 2.49
N ILE A 52 1.00 -5.55 1.74
CA ILE A 52 1.06 -4.45 0.77
C ILE A 52 -0.22 -3.64 0.92
N ASP A 53 -0.07 -2.33 1.09
CA ASP A 53 -1.23 -1.45 1.30
C ASP A 53 -2.13 -1.37 0.09
N LEU A 54 -1.56 -1.12 -1.09
CA LEU A 54 -2.31 -1.05 -2.34
C LEU A 54 -1.57 -1.79 -3.43
N ILE A 55 -2.32 -2.51 -4.27
CA ILE A 55 -1.79 -3.10 -5.50
C ILE A 55 -2.54 -2.42 -6.63
N MET A 56 -1.80 -1.71 -7.47
CA MET A 56 -2.33 -0.89 -8.54
C MET A 56 -1.78 -1.35 -9.89
N ARG A 57 -2.43 -0.91 -10.96
CA ARG A 57 -1.92 -1.04 -12.32
C ARG A 57 -1.66 0.34 -12.90
N ASP A 58 -0.47 0.56 -13.40
CA ASP A 58 -0.06 1.79 -14.08
C ASP A 58 0.34 1.41 -15.50
N GLY A 59 -0.54 1.65 -16.47
CA GLY A 59 -0.34 1.15 -17.81
C GLY A 59 -0.27 -0.38 -17.83
N ASN A 60 0.86 -0.92 -18.26
CA ASN A 60 1.10 -2.37 -18.30
C ASN A 60 1.90 -2.88 -17.09
N SER A 61 2.20 -2.00 -16.16
CA SER A 61 3.00 -2.35 -14.98
C SER A 61 2.11 -2.57 -13.77
N LEU A 62 2.48 -3.58 -12.99
CA LEU A 62 1.89 -3.85 -11.70
C LEU A 62 2.67 -3.06 -10.66
N VAL A 63 1.99 -2.33 -9.80
CA VAL A 63 2.63 -1.44 -8.82
C VAL A 63 2.20 -1.84 -7.42
N PHE A 64 3.18 -2.19 -6.60
CA PHE A 64 2.98 -2.48 -5.19
C PHE A 64 3.30 -1.22 -4.40
N VAL A 65 2.32 -0.72 -3.66
CA VAL A 65 2.41 0.61 -3.04
C VAL A 65 2.38 0.52 -1.52
N GLU A 66 3.37 1.13 -0.89
CA GLU A 66 3.39 1.38 0.55
C GLU A 66 2.89 2.81 0.78
N VAL A 67 1.96 2.96 1.70
CA VAL A 67 1.41 4.27 2.04
C VAL A 67 1.86 4.67 3.44
N ARG A 68 2.39 5.88 3.56
CA ARG A 68 2.80 6.44 4.85
C ARG A 68 2.17 7.81 5.04
N LYS A 69 1.47 7.98 6.13
CA LYS A 69 0.89 9.26 6.50
C LYS A 69 1.50 9.73 7.82
N ARG A 70 1.99 10.96 7.83
CA ARG A 70 2.58 11.58 9.01
C ARG A 70 1.97 12.97 9.20
N ALA A 71 1.81 13.36 10.46
CA ALA A 71 1.27 14.69 10.80
C ALA A 71 2.25 15.80 10.43
N THR A 72 3.55 15.53 10.51
CA THR A 72 4.60 16.50 10.22
C THR A 72 5.68 15.86 9.37
N ALA A 73 6.39 16.68 8.60
CA ALA A 73 7.53 16.24 7.78
C ALA A 73 8.82 16.13 8.61
N ALA A 74 8.71 15.72 9.88
CA ALA A 74 9.87 15.61 10.75
C ALA A 74 10.61 14.28 10.50
N PHE A 75 11.93 14.32 10.57
CA PHE A 75 12.83 13.16 10.59
C PHE A 75 12.91 12.30 9.33
N GLY A 76 13.84 12.61 8.48
CA GLY A 76 14.40 11.68 7.52
C GLY A 76 13.70 11.55 6.19
N GLY A 77 12.60 12.20 5.96
CA GLY A 77 11.94 12.20 4.66
C GLY A 77 11.45 10.83 4.19
N ALA A 78 11.12 10.74 2.92
CA ALA A 78 10.48 9.57 2.32
C ALA A 78 11.37 8.33 2.32
N ALA A 79 12.67 8.50 2.09
CA ALA A 79 13.61 7.38 2.04
C ALA A 79 13.69 6.63 3.35
N ALA A 80 13.55 7.34 4.48
CA ALA A 80 13.61 6.73 5.80
C ALA A 80 12.33 5.96 6.15
N SER A 81 11.23 6.15 5.43
CA SER A 81 9.97 5.46 5.71
C SER A 81 9.94 4.03 5.17
N ILE A 82 10.83 3.67 4.25
CA ILE A 82 10.91 2.33 3.68
C ILE A 82 12.11 1.60 4.27
N THR A 83 11.92 1.08 5.48
CA THR A 83 12.97 0.35 6.20
C THR A 83 13.30 -0.99 5.53
N PRO A 84 14.47 -1.57 5.78
CA PRO A 84 14.80 -2.90 5.27
C PRO A 84 13.76 -3.97 5.65
N THR A 85 13.21 -3.90 6.86
CA THR A 85 12.16 -4.82 7.29
C THR A 85 10.91 -4.68 6.42
N LYS A 86 10.48 -3.45 6.15
CA LYS A 86 9.33 -3.20 5.28
C LYS A 86 9.59 -3.67 3.85
N GLN A 87 10.79 -3.44 3.33
CA GLN A 87 11.16 -3.91 2.00
C GLN A 87 11.05 -5.42 1.90
N LYS A 88 11.52 -6.15 2.90
CA LYS A 88 11.40 -7.61 2.93
C LYS A 88 9.94 -8.06 2.95
N ARG A 89 9.13 -7.41 3.78
CA ARG A 89 7.71 -7.75 3.91
C ARG A 89 6.94 -7.49 2.62
N MET A 90 7.22 -6.36 1.97
CA MET A 90 6.60 -6.02 0.69
C MET A 90 7.05 -6.98 -0.41
N THR A 91 8.32 -7.30 -0.47
CA THR A 91 8.87 -8.21 -1.47
C THR A 91 8.26 -9.60 -1.33
N LEU A 92 8.15 -10.10 -0.09
CA LEU A 92 7.52 -11.40 0.16
C LEU A 92 6.06 -11.40 -0.28
N ALA A 93 5.30 -10.38 0.10
CA ALA A 93 3.90 -10.28 -0.28
C ALA A 93 3.74 -10.18 -1.80
N ALA A 94 4.60 -9.42 -2.47
CA ALA A 94 4.58 -9.33 -3.93
C ALA A 94 4.83 -10.68 -4.58
N GLN A 95 5.79 -11.44 -4.08
CA GLN A 95 6.07 -12.78 -4.60
C GLN A 95 4.86 -13.70 -4.46
N VAL A 96 4.18 -13.65 -3.32
CA VAL A 96 2.97 -14.44 -3.10
C VAL A 96 1.87 -14.03 -4.09
N TYR A 97 1.66 -12.72 -4.24
CA TYR A 97 0.65 -12.22 -5.17
C TYR A 97 0.94 -12.65 -6.61
N LEU A 98 2.21 -12.58 -7.01
CA LEU A 98 2.63 -12.89 -8.38
C LEU A 98 2.54 -14.38 -8.71
N GLN A 99 2.50 -15.27 -7.71
CA GLN A 99 2.42 -16.72 -7.94
C GLN A 99 1.21 -17.13 -8.76
N SER A 100 0.13 -16.38 -8.68
CA SER A 100 -1.11 -16.68 -9.41
C SER A 100 -1.15 -16.08 -10.80
N LEU A 101 -0.13 -15.32 -11.20
CA LEU A 101 -0.12 -14.60 -12.47
C LEU A 101 0.81 -15.25 -13.48
N SER A 102 0.29 -15.45 -14.70
CA SER A 102 1.04 -16.01 -15.80
C SER A 102 0.55 -15.40 -17.11
N PRO A 103 1.40 -14.77 -17.93
CA PRO A 103 2.82 -14.52 -17.67
C PRO A 103 3.03 -13.44 -16.60
N LEU A 104 4.24 -13.38 -16.05
CA LEU A 104 4.58 -12.37 -15.06
C LEU A 104 4.59 -10.98 -15.71
N PRO A 105 3.84 -10.02 -15.16
CA PRO A 105 3.88 -8.65 -15.68
C PRO A 105 5.14 -7.92 -15.22
N ALA A 106 5.46 -6.82 -15.88
CA ALA A 106 6.43 -5.89 -15.32
C ALA A 106 5.86 -5.35 -14.01
N CYS A 107 6.71 -5.21 -13.00
CA CYS A 107 6.26 -4.72 -11.70
C CYS A 107 7.31 -3.80 -11.07
N ARG A 108 6.84 -2.94 -10.18
CA ARG A 108 7.70 -2.08 -9.40
C ARG A 108 7.09 -1.83 -8.03
N PHE A 109 7.90 -1.34 -7.10
CA PHE A 109 7.49 -0.98 -5.75
C PHE A 109 7.54 0.53 -5.62
N ASP A 110 6.41 1.14 -5.26
CA ASP A 110 6.30 2.57 -5.08
C ASP A 110 5.92 2.91 -3.64
N ALA A 111 6.12 4.15 -3.26
CA ALA A 111 5.65 4.67 -1.98
C ALA A 111 4.85 5.94 -2.21
N VAL A 112 3.76 6.08 -1.48
CA VAL A 112 3.01 7.34 -1.40
C VAL A 112 3.16 7.87 0.01
N LEU A 113 3.72 9.05 0.12
CA LEU A 113 3.98 9.71 1.38
C LEU A 113 3.06 10.90 1.52
N ILE A 114 2.31 10.94 2.62
CA ILE A 114 1.42 12.04 2.93
C ILE A 114 1.95 12.71 4.18
N GLU A 115 2.43 13.93 4.04
CA GLU A 115 2.97 14.73 5.13
C GLU A 115 2.29 16.11 5.14
N ALA A 116 1.63 16.44 6.24
CA ALA A 116 1.00 17.75 6.40
C ALA A 116 0.23 18.20 5.14
N GLU A 117 -0.66 17.37 4.64
CA GLU A 117 -1.51 17.62 3.47
C GLU A 117 -0.79 17.56 2.11
N GLN A 118 0.53 17.34 2.08
CA GLN A 118 1.24 17.16 0.84
C GLN A 118 1.39 15.68 0.52
N ILE A 119 1.14 15.34 -0.74
CA ILE A 119 1.26 13.96 -1.22
C ILE A 119 2.46 13.87 -2.16
N SER A 120 3.36 12.95 -1.86
CA SER A 120 4.51 12.65 -2.71
C SER A 120 4.41 11.20 -3.18
N TRP A 121 4.57 11.00 -4.47
CA TRP A 121 4.58 9.66 -5.07
C TRP A 121 6.01 9.34 -5.52
N LEU A 122 6.62 8.38 -4.87
CA LEU A 122 7.98 7.95 -5.15
C LEU A 122 7.93 6.62 -5.88
N LYS A 123 8.47 6.59 -7.08
CA LYS A 123 8.45 5.40 -7.92
C LYS A 123 9.71 4.59 -7.74
N ASN A 124 9.56 3.27 -7.78
CA ASN A 124 10.67 2.32 -7.80
C ASN A 124 11.58 2.44 -6.57
N VAL A 125 10.97 2.39 -5.38
CA VAL A 125 11.68 2.61 -4.11
C VAL A 125 12.41 1.36 -3.61
N ILE A 126 12.14 0.19 -4.17
CA ILE A 126 12.85 -1.04 -3.87
C ILE A 126 13.49 -1.53 -5.18
N THR A 127 14.79 -1.56 -5.20
CA THR A 127 15.54 -2.14 -6.32
C THR A 127 16.07 -3.51 -5.93
N ALA A 128 15.95 -4.44 -6.84
CA ALA A 128 16.47 -5.79 -6.61
C ALA A 128 17.99 -5.81 -6.58
#